data_5c34bad6ae6869e1b60ba6793cb2ac8c
#
_entry.id   5c34bad6ae6869e1b60ba6793cb2ac8c
#
_cell.length_a   1.000
_cell.length_b   1.000
_cell.length_c   1.000
_cell.angle_alpha   90.00
_cell.angle_beta   90.00
_cell.angle_gamma   90.00
#
_symmetry.space_group_name_H-M   'P 1'
#
loop_
_entity.id
_entity.type
_entity.pdbx_description
1 polymer ?
#
loop_
_entity_poly.entity_id
_entity_poly.type
_entity_poly.pdbx_seq_one_letter_code
_entity_poly.pdbx_strand_id
1 'polypeptide(L)'
;MTIRARLRDFIITDEDWIFAVADYCHPDGIRSVLRYVPDPQGTRGVQKKYRKLDFDDSFVFMKTARPEWVKDVHIVPREHIKQVLAPNEKLPFIMKGNKKVRTIVGALRNGIQLDKMGVTGSLLAGLQNESSDIDFIVYGSSWFTARDIITQVKKDKTAITEISDEMWRDIYKKRKPEISFDEFLIHELRKGNRGMVDGTYFDLLYVRDWEDIEPFARGVDVGVKTIEATVINADFSFDSPAIYKIDHPEISYVLSYTHTYAGQALVGERIEARGMVEVVGDMKRLVVGTTREPKGEWIRSLTLIES
;
A
#
# COMPACT_ATOMS: atom_id res chain seq x y z
N MET A 1 24.82 13.80 4.28
CA MET A 1 23.81 13.60 3.22
C MET A 1 22.42 13.61 3.85
N THR A 2 21.48 14.34 3.30
CA THR A 2 20.10 14.32 3.80
C THR A 2 19.46 12.97 3.41
N ILE A 3 19.08 12.16 4.39
CA ILE A 3 18.35 10.92 4.14
C ILE A 3 16.96 11.25 3.61
N ARG A 4 16.66 10.78 2.40
CA ARG A 4 15.38 10.94 1.74
C ARG A 4 14.75 9.57 1.54
N ALA A 5 13.51 9.40 1.98
CA ALA A 5 12.74 8.18 1.84
C ALA A 5 11.27 8.53 1.54
N ARG A 6 10.56 7.67 0.84
CA ARG A 6 9.14 7.81 0.56
C ARG A 6 8.39 6.51 0.85
N LEU A 7 7.09 6.58 0.84
CA LEU A 7 6.22 5.43 1.05
C LEU A 7 6.72 4.19 0.29
N ARG A 8 6.77 3.03 0.96
CA ARG A 8 7.21 1.72 0.44
C ARG A 8 8.71 1.54 0.21
N ASP A 9 9.54 2.57 0.41
CA ASP A 9 10.97 2.35 0.60
C ASP A 9 11.18 1.54 1.88
N PHE A 10 12.35 0.91 2.03
CA PHE A 10 12.77 0.32 3.29
C PHE A 10 13.97 1.08 3.84
N ILE A 11 14.07 1.15 5.15
CA ILE A 11 15.23 1.68 5.85
C ILE A 11 15.84 0.59 6.73
N ILE A 12 17.16 0.57 6.81
CA ILE A 12 17.93 -0.33 7.67
C ILE A 12 18.62 0.53 8.70
N THR A 13 18.49 0.20 9.99
CA THR A 13 19.13 0.90 11.09
C THR A 13 20.51 0.31 11.41
N ASP A 14 21.26 0.96 12.31
CA ASP A 14 22.58 0.49 12.77
C ASP A 14 22.51 -0.89 13.43
N GLU A 15 21.37 -1.24 14.05
CA GLU A 15 21.09 -2.56 14.62
C GLU A 15 20.69 -3.59 13.56
N ASP A 16 20.71 -3.22 12.28
CA ASP A 16 20.21 -4.00 11.15
C ASP A 16 18.71 -4.34 11.25
N TRP A 17 17.94 -3.54 11.96
CA TRP A 17 16.48 -3.61 11.91
C TRP A 17 15.98 -3.04 10.58
N ILE A 18 14.98 -3.69 9.99
CA ILE A 18 14.46 -3.30 8.69
C ILE A 18 13.01 -2.81 8.84
N PHE A 19 12.80 -1.55 8.49
CA PHE A 19 11.49 -0.89 8.55
C PHE A 19 10.97 -0.63 7.14
N ALA A 20 9.67 -0.80 6.94
CA ALA A 20 8.97 -0.33 5.76
C ALA A 20 8.50 1.13 5.98
N VAL A 21 8.87 2.03 5.09
CA VAL A 21 8.43 3.43 5.15
C VAL A 21 6.93 3.48 4.89
N ALA A 22 6.19 4.15 5.78
CA ALA A 22 4.73 4.12 5.85
C ALA A 22 4.06 5.46 5.49
N ASP A 23 4.86 6.48 5.17
CA ASP A 23 4.35 7.82 4.89
C ASP A 23 5.23 8.52 3.85
N TYR A 24 4.77 9.64 3.33
CA TYR A 24 5.54 10.55 2.48
C TYR A 24 6.15 11.72 3.27
N CYS A 25 5.56 12.09 4.40
CA CYS A 25 5.96 13.23 5.21
C CYS A 25 6.70 12.78 6.48
N HIS A 26 7.89 13.30 6.70
CA HIS A 26 8.83 12.86 7.74
C HIS A 26 9.42 14.04 8.53
N PRO A 27 8.61 14.81 9.28
CA PRO A 27 9.11 16.01 9.98
C PRO A 27 10.14 15.68 11.06
N ASP A 28 9.87 14.68 11.89
CA ASP A 28 10.65 14.38 13.12
C ASP A 28 11.52 13.12 13.01
N GLY A 29 11.64 12.51 11.84
CA GLY A 29 12.27 11.23 11.59
C GLY A 29 11.48 10.43 10.57
N ILE A 30 12.00 9.30 10.10
CA ILE A 30 11.33 8.51 9.06
C ILE A 30 10.16 7.74 9.66
N ARG A 31 8.94 8.06 9.24
CA ARG A 31 7.70 7.39 9.61
C ARG A 31 7.65 6.01 8.94
N SER A 32 7.68 4.96 9.72
CA SER A 32 7.86 3.61 9.22
C SER A 32 7.29 2.55 10.16
N VAL A 33 7.24 1.29 9.73
CA VAL A 33 6.81 0.14 10.54
C VAL A 33 7.91 -0.91 10.50
N LEU A 34 8.36 -1.37 11.68
CA LEU A 34 9.35 -2.43 11.79
C LEU A 34 8.82 -3.74 11.18
N ARG A 35 9.60 -4.34 10.29
CA ARG A 35 9.21 -5.57 9.59
C ARG A 35 10.10 -6.76 9.88
N TYR A 36 11.40 -6.52 10.08
CA TYR A 36 12.36 -7.60 10.30
C TYR A 36 13.40 -7.19 11.35
N VAL A 37 13.71 -8.12 12.23
CA VAL A 37 14.80 -8.01 13.21
C VAL A 37 15.77 -9.17 13.04
N PRO A 38 17.09 -8.95 13.23
CA PRO A 38 18.06 -10.04 13.29
C PRO A 38 17.67 -11.03 14.38
N ASP A 39 17.65 -12.31 14.03
CA ASP A 39 17.31 -13.39 14.95
C ASP A 39 18.01 -14.68 14.46
N PRO A 40 18.94 -15.26 15.24
CA PRO A 40 19.62 -16.50 14.87
C PRO A 40 18.66 -17.68 14.56
N GLN A 41 17.47 -17.67 15.17
CA GLN A 41 16.41 -18.68 14.92
C GLN A 41 15.41 -18.23 13.85
N GLY A 42 15.62 -17.06 13.25
CA GLY A 42 14.75 -16.49 12.22
C GLY A 42 14.70 -17.37 10.97
N THR A 43 13.53 -17.38 10.32
CA THR A 43 13.27 -18.20 9.13
C THR A 43 13.54 -17.48 7.80
N ARG A 44 13.98 -16.22 7.85
CA ARG A 44 14.24 -15.40 6.65
C ARG A 44 15.74 -15.11 6.51
N GLY A 45 16.22 -15.00 5.26
CA GLY A 45 17.60 -14.71 4.95
C GLY A 45 18.50 -15.95 4.94
N VAL A 46 19.68 -15.83 4.31
CA VAL A 46 20.66 -16.93 4.15
C VAL A 46 21.85 -16.74 5.10
N GLN A 47 22.64 -15.69 4.88
CA GLN A 47 23.84 -15.44 5.68
C GLN A 47 23.49 -14.86 7.06
N LYS A 48 22.60 -13.91 7.12
CA LYS A 48 22.05 -13.35 8.35
C LYS A 48 20.58 -13.72 8.46
N LYS A 49 20.20 -14.29 9.58
CA LYS A 49 18.82 -14.71 9.83
C LYS A 49 18.01 -13.57 10.41
N TYR A 50 16.75 -13.52 10.01
CA TYR A 50 15.78 -12.51 10.45
C TYR A 50 14.46 -13.16 10.84
N ARG A 51 13.83 -12.60 11.85
CA ARG A 51 12.42 -12.85 12.18
C ARG A 51 11.57 -11.75 11.56
N LYS A 52 10.52 -12.16 10.83
CA LYS A 52 9.49 -11.24 10.34
C LYS A 52 8.53 -10.93 11.48
N LEU A 53 8.24 -9.64 11.67
CA LEU A 53 7.24 -9.17 12.61
C LEU A 53 5.97 -8.77 11.85
N ASP A 54 4.82 -9.10 12.41
CA ASP A 54 3.57 -8.47 11.99
C ASP A 54 3.46 -7.07 12.61
N PHE A 55 2.32 -6.42 12.43
CA PHE A 55 2.15 -5.04 12.89
C PHE A 55 2.18 -4.98 14.44
N ASP A 56 1.39 -5.84 15.10
CA ASP A 56 1.24 -5.81 16.56
C ASP A 56 2.53 -6.25 17.26
N ASP A 57 3.15 -7.33 16.77
CA ASP A 57 4.46 -7.79 17.24
C ASP A 57 5.52 -6.69 17.12
N SER A 58 5.49 -5.91 16.04
CA SER A 58 6.44 -4.81 15.83
C SER A 58 6.29 -3.71 16.88
N PHE A 59 5.05 -3.37 17.27
CA PHE A 59 4.79 -2.39 18.32
C PHE A 59 5.16 -2.92 19.70
N VAL A 60 4.87 -4.19 20.02
CA VAL A 60 5.30 -4.82 21.26
C VAL A 60 6.83 -4.81 21.38
N PHE A 61 7.53 -5.21 20.31
CA PHE A 61 8.98 -5.18 20.26
C PHE A 61 9.54 -3.78 20.47
N MET A 62 9.04 -2.79 19.72
CA MET A 62 9.53 -1.42 19.77
C MET A 62 9.25 -0.71 21.10
N LYS A 63 8.11 -0.98 21.74
CA LYS A 63 7.82 -0.46 23.09
C LYS A 63 8.85 -0.88 24.14
N THR A 64 9.48 -2.02 23.93
CA THR A 64 10.55 -2.51 24.81
C THR A 64 11.93 -2.01 24.38
N ALA A 65 12.21 -2.01 23.07
CA ALA A 65 13.56 -1.74 22.56
C ALA A 65 13.85 -0.24 22.35
N ARG A 66 12.85 0.53 21.89
CA ARG A 66 12.95 1.97 21.60
C ARG A 66 11.58 2.63 21.81
N PRO A 67 11.09 2.75 23.06
CA PRO A 67 9.77 3.31 23.33
C PRO A 67 9.58 4.75 22.81
N GLU A 68 10.66 5.53 22.76
CA GLU A 68 10.70 6.89 22.25
C GLU A 68 10.39 7.01 20.75
N TRP A 69 10.60 5.94 19.99
CA TRP A 69 10.27 5.89 18.54
C TRP A 69 8.83 5.50 18.27
N VAL A 70 8.07 5.10 19.31
CA VAL A 70 6.69 4.60 19.14
C VAL A 70 5.70 5.74 19.21
N LYS A 71 4.96 5.97 18.12
CA LYS A 71 3.82 6.87 18.00
C LYS A 71 2.65 6.09 17.37
N ASP A 72 1.89 6.70 16.46
CA ASP A 72 0.91 6.03 15.59
C ASP A 72 1.59 5.03 14.63
N VAL A 73 2.84 5.32 14.24
CA VAL A 73 3.81 4.43 13.60
C VAL A 73 5.15 4.57 14.33
N HIS A 74 6.20 3.91 13.86
CA HIS A 74 7.55 4.13 14.40
C HIS A 74 8.18 5.33 13.71
N ILE A 75 8.74 6.25 14.50
CA ILE A 75 9.50 7.42 14.01
C ILE A 75 10.98 7.12 14.21
N VAL A 76 11.65 6.70 13.14
CA VAL A 76 13.09 6.37 13.20
C VAL A 76 13.90 7.63 12.97
N PRO A 77 14.71 8.07 13.95
CA PRO A 77 15.58 9.24 13.78
C PRO A 77 16.58 9.01 12.64
N ARG A 78 16.86 10.05 11.85
CA ARG A 78 17.68 9.92 10.64
C ARG A 78 19.10 9.48 10.91
N GLU A 79 19.66 9.86 12.06
CA GLU A 79 21.01 9.50 12.53
C GLU A 79 21.20 8.00 12.80
N HIS A 80 20.12 7.26 13.00
CA HIS A 80 20.15 5.80 13.20
C HIS A 80 19.93 5.01 11.89
N ILE A 81 19.82 5.70 10.75
CA ILE A 81 19.59 5.05 9.47
C ILE A 81 20.91 4.82 8.75
N LYS A 82 21.28 3.55 8.65
CA LYS A 82 22.46 3.07 7.94
C LYS A 82 22.26 3.06 6.42
N GLN A 83 21.04 2.72 5.95
CA GLN A 83 20.76 2.57 4.52
C GLN A 83 19.26 2.77 4.21
N VAL A 84 18.98 3.35 3.03
CA VAL A 84 17.67 3.34 2.41
C VAL A 84 17.72 2.36 1.24
N LEU A 85 16.69 1.51 1.13
CA LEU A 85 16.47 0.62 0.00
C LEU A 85 15.32 1.19 -0.84
N ALA A 86 15.65 1.74 -1.99
CA ALA A 86 14.65 2.25 -2.94
C ALA A 86 14.23 1.14 -3.91
N PRO A 87 12.92 0.87 -4.06
CA PRO A 87 12.40 -0.21 -4.90
C PRO A 87 12.88 -0.19 -6.36
N ASN A 88 12.93 0.99 -6.99
CA ASN A 88 13.37 1.15 -8.38
C ASN A 88 14.88 0.91 -8.55
N GLU A 89 15.70 1.35 -7.60
CA GLU A 89 17.15 1.13 -7.64
C GLU A 89 17.51 -0.35 -7.50
N LYS A 90 16.74 -1.11 -6.73
CA LYS A 90 16.96 -2.54 -6.51
C LYS A 90 16.37 -3.42 -7.60
N LEU A 91 15.39 -2.93 -8.37
CA LEU A 91 14.70 -3.71 -9.40
C LEU A 91 15.64 -4.40 -10.42
N PRO A 92 16.65 -3.71 -11.01
CA PRO A 92 17.55 -4.35 -11.98
C PRO A 92 18.34 -5.53 -11.39
N PHE A 93 18.66 -5.46 -10.10
CA PHE A 93 19.35 -6.54 -9.39
C PHE A 93 18.39 -7.71 -9.10
N ILE A 94 17.18 -7.42 -8.60
CA ILE A 94 16.16 -8.44 -8.28
C ILE A 94 15.77 -9.21 -9.55
N MET A 95 15.63 -8.55 -10.67
CA MET A 95 15.31 -9.17 -11.96
C MET A 95 16.34 -10.24 -12.39
N LYS A 96 17.61 -10.11 -12.03
CA LYS A 96 18.64 -11.13 -12.40
C LYS A 96 18.33 -12.49 -11.79
N GLY A 97 17.83 -12.52 -10.56
CA GLY A 97 17.54 -13.74 -9.80
C GLY A 97 16.07 -14.17 -9.81
N ASN A 98 15.13 -13.33 -10.26
CA ASN A 98 13.70 -13.59 -10.14
C ASN A 98 12.98 -13.56 -11.49
N LYS A 99 12.62 -14.77 -12.00
CA LYS A 99 11.91 -14.93 -13.27
C LYS A 99 10.53 -14.27 -13.26
N LYS A 100 9.79 -14.37 -12.15
CA LYS A 100 8.43 -13.84 -12.02
C LYS A 100 8.43 -12.32 -12.12
N VAL A 101 9.37 -11.64 -11.44
CA VAL A 101 9.57 -10.19 -11.57
C VAL A 101 9.94 -9.80 -13.00
N ARG A 102 10.84 -10.57 -13.68
CA ARG A 102 11.14 -10.32 -15.09
C ARG A 102 9.92 -10.43 -15.99
N THR A 103 9.03 -11.38 -15.73
CA THR A 103 7.78 -11.55 -16.49
C THR A 103 6.88 -10.32 -16.35
N ILE A 104 6.69 -9.78 -15.13
CA ILE A 104 5.90 -8.57 -14.92
C ILE A 104 6.55 -7.37 -15.64
N VAL A 105 7.86 -7.16 -15.45
CA VAL A 105 8.59 -6.08 -16.15
C VAL A 105 8.50 -6.25 -17.67
N GLY A 106 8.61 -7.49 -18.17
CA GLY A 106 8.48 -7.79 -19.60
C GLY A 106 7.13 -7.38 -20.19
N ALA A 107 6.05 -7.59 -19.43
CA ALA A 107 4.71 -7.15 -19.82
C ALA A 107 4.57 -5.62 -19.86
N LEU A 108 5.21 -4.92 -18.92
CA LEU A 108 5.04 -3.46 -18.74
C LEU A 108 6.03 -2.61 -19.56
N ARG A 109 7.21 -3.12 -19.88
CA ARG A 109 8.34 -2.33 -20.41
C ARG A 109 8.09 -1.62 -21.75
N ASN A 110 7.09 -2.04 -22.52
CA ASN A 110 6.73 -1.39 -23.79
C ASN A 110 5.91 -0.11 -23.60
N GLY A 111 5.35 0.10 -22.40
CA GLY A 111 4.57 1.30 -22.07
C GLY A 111 5.10 2.07 -20.87
N ILE A 112 5.96 1.44 -20.03
CA ILE A 112 6.47 2.04 -18.79
C ILE A 112 7.99 1.98 -18.75
N GLN A 113 8.63 3.09 -18.42
CA GLN A 113 10.08 3.16 -18.23
C GLN A 113 10.51 2.38 -16.99
N LEU A 114 11.72 1.80 -17.02
CA LEU A 114 12.19 0.91 -15.95
C LEU A 114 12.39 1.65 -14.62
N ASP A 115 12.79 2.91 -14.65
CA ASP A 115 12.95 3.77 -13.46
C ASP A 115 11.62 4.14 -12.78
N LYS A 116 10.51 3.99 -13.51
CA LYS A 116 9.14 4.10 -12.98
C LYS A 116 8.60 2.79 -12.40
N MET A 117 9.40 1.73 -12.35
CA MET A 117 9.03 0.43 -11.79
C MET A 117 9.88 0.10 -10.57
N GLY A 118 9.36 -0.70 -9.67
CA GLY A 118 10.08 -1.16 -8.49
C GLY A 118 9.45 -2.40 -7.86
N VAL A 119 10.13 -2.97 -6.87
CA VAL A 119 9.61 -4.08 -6.07
C VAL A 119 9.88 -3.76 -4.61
N THR A 120 8.87 -3.91 -3.76
CA THR A 120 8.98 -3.71 -2.32
C THR A 120 8.78 -5.00 -1.52
N GLY A 121 8.47 -4.90 -0.25
CA GLY A 121 8.22 -6.06 0.60
C GLY A 121 9.44 -6.94 0.83
N SER A 122 9.21 -8.23 0.94
CA SER A 122 10.27 -9.20 1.23
C SER A 122 11.34 -9.28 0.14
N LEU A 123 10.96 -9.04 -1.12
CA LEU A 123 11.89 -9.02 -2.25
C LEU A 123 12.87 -7.87 -2.17
N LEU A 124 12.42 -6.67 -1.80
CA LEU A 124 13.28 -5.50 -1.61
C LEU A 124 14.32 -5.74 -0.52
N ALA A 125 13.89 -6.35 0.59
CA ALA A 125 14.75 -6.68 1.73
C ALA A 125 15.69 -7.88 1.45
N GLY A 126 15.48 -8.64 0.36
CA GLY A 126 16.21 -9.89 0.12
C GLY A 126 15.84 -11.01 1.09
N LEU A 127 14.65 -10.95 1.68
CA LEU A 127 14.15 -11.85 2.74
C LEU A 127 12.90 -12.62 2.31
N GLN A 128 12.69 -12.81 0.99
CA GLN A 128 11.60 -13.61 0.45
C GLN A 128 11.80 -15.09 0.72
N ASN A 129 10.70 -15.84 0.70
CA ASN A 129 10.64 -17.30 0.67
C ASN A 129 9.64 -17.76 -0.39
N GLU A 130 9.40 -19.07 -0.48
CA GLU A 130 8.52 -19.67 -1.48
C GLU A 130 7.06 -19.17 -1.42
N SER A 131 6.58 -18.83 -0.22
CA SER A 131 5.22 -18.31 0.00
C SER A 131 5.12 -16.78 -0.11
N SER A 132 6.19 -16.10 -0.52
CA SER A 132 6.17 -14.63 -0.64
C SER A 132 5.43 -14.21 -1.90
N ASP A 133 4.50 -13.28 -1.73
CA ASP A 133 3.86 -12.50 -2.78
C ASP A 133 4.84 -11.48 -3.40
N ILE A 134 4.43 -10.88 -4.51
CA ILE A 134 5.21 -9.84 -5.19
C ILE A 134 4.47 -8.51 -5.05
N ASP A 135 5.02 -7.63 -4.23
CA ASP A 135 4.59 -6.25 -4.11
C ASP A 135 5.29 -5.42 -5.20
N PHE A 136 4.65 -5.27 -6.38
CA PHE A 136 5.22 -4.57 -7.52
C PHE A 136 4.78 -3.11 -7.53
N ILE A 137 5.73 -2.17 -7.60
CA ILE A 137 5.48 -0.73 -7.57
C ILE A 137 5.55 -0.15 -8.99
N VAL A 138 4.62 0.78 -9.27
CA VAL A 138 4.75 1.72 -10.37
C VAL A 138 4.54 3.15 -9.84
N TYR A 139 5.41 4.06 -10.26
CA TYR A 139 5.44 5.44 -9.76
C TYR A 139 4.59 6.38 -10.61
N GLY A 140 3.89 7.28 -9.90
CA GLY A 140 3.12 8.36 -10.48
C GLY A 140 2.03 7.92 -11.45
N SER A 141 1.72 8.76 -12.42
CA SER A 141 0.68 8.52 -13.43
C SER A 141 0.92 7.29 -14.30
N SER A 142 2.17 6.82 -14.41
CA SER A 142 2.53 5.58 -15.12
C SER A 142 1.81 4.35 -14.55
N TRP A 143 1.37 4.41 -13.29
CA TRP A 143 0.65 3.33 -12.65
C TRP A 143 -0.69 3.00 -13.35
N PHE A 144 -1.43 4.01 -13.80
CA PHE A 144 -2.70 3.79 -14.50
C PHE A 144 -2.50 3.05 -15.82
N THR A 145 -1.48 3.46 -16.60
CA THR A 145 -1.08 2.76 -17.82
C THR A 145 -0.64 1.32 -17.52
N ALA A 146 0.14 1.12 -16.46
CA ALA A 146 0.58 -0.23 -16.06
C ALA A 146 -0.60 -1.13 -15.67
N ARG A 147 -1.58 -0.61 -14.93
CA ARG A 147 -2.82 -1.33 -14.57
C ARG A 147 -3.58 -1.76 -15.83
N ASP A 148 -3.73 -0.86 -16.80
CA ASP A 148 -4.47 -1.15 -18.03
C ASP A 148 -3.75 -2.22 -18.88
N ILE A 149 -2.41 -2.15 -18.96
CA ILE A 149 -1.58 -3.20 -19.60
C ILE A 149 -1.78 -4.54 -18.89
N ILE A 150 -1.67 -4.59 -17.57
CA ILE A 150 -1.86 -5.84 -16.79
C ILE A 150 -3.28 -6.40 -16.99
N THR A 151 -4.29 -5.53 -16.99
CA THR A 151 -5.68 -5.95 -17.25
C THR A 151 -5.83 -6.57 -18.63
N GLN A 152 -5.17 -6.03 -19.65
CA GLN A 152 -5.19 -6.58 -21.00
C GLN A 152 -4.42 -7.92 -21.09
N VAL A 153 -3.21 -7.96 -20.53
CA VAL A 153 -2.36 -9.19 -20.56
C VAL A 153 -3.04 -10.36 -19.84
N LYS A 154 -3.81 -10.11 -18.79
CA LYS A 154 -4.58 -11.15 -18.10
C LYS A 154 -5.65 -11.78 -19.00
N LYS A 155 -6.26 -11.01 -19.92
CA LYS A 155 -7.24 -11.55 -20.90
C LYS A 155 -6.60 -12.54 -21.87
N ASP A 156 -5.34 -12.31 -22.21
CA ASP A 156 -4.59 -13.18 -23.13
C ASP A 156 -4.16 -14.51 -22.47
N LYS A 157 -4.32 -14.64 -21.15
CA LYS A 157 -4.04 -15.84 -20.34
C LYS A 157 -2.65 -16.46 -20.59
N THR A 158 -1.66 -15.63 -20.81
CA THR A 158 -0.27 -16.08 -21.09
C THR A 158 0.49 -16.35 -19.78
N ALA A 159 1.44 -15.46 -19.42
CA ALA A 159 2.27 -15.62 -18.24
C ALA A 159 1.66 -14.94 -16.98
N ILE A 160 0.70 -14.03 -17.19
CA ILE A 160 -0.03 -13.33 -16.14
C ILE A 160 -1.51 -13.68 -16.26
N THR A 161 -2.12 -14.11 -15.16
CA THR A 161 -3.52 -14.58 -15.14
C THR A 161 -4.31 -13.91 -14.03
N GLU A 162 -5.62 -14.04 -14.10
CA GLU A 162 -6.53 -13.61 -13.04
C GLU A 162 -6.34 -14.44 -11.76
N ILE A 163 -6.81 -13.89 -10.67
CA ILE A 163 -6.89 -14.54 -9.37
C ILE A 163 -8.11 -15.47 -9.38
N SER A 164 -7.97 -16.67 -8.78
CA SER A 164 -9.09 -17.62 -8.65
C SER A 164 -10.12 -17.14 -7.62
N ASP A 165 -11.36 -17.61 -7.77
CA ASP A 165 -12.45 -17.33 -6.80
C ASP A 165 -12.10 -17.79 -5.38
N GLU A 166 -11.40 -18.93 -5.26
CA GLU A 166 -10.93 -19.44 -3.97
C GLU A 166 -9.97 -18.45 -3.30
N MET A 167 -8.99 -17.95 -4.04
CA MET A 167 -8.03 -16.97 -3.54
C MET A 167 -8.71 -15.65 -3.19
N TRP A 168 -9.73 -15.18 -3.95
CA TRP A 168 -10.51 -14.01 -3.58
C TRP A 168 -11.22 -14.21 -2.23
N ARG A 169 -11.79 -15.39 -1.96
CA ARG A 169 -12.40 -15.72 -0.66
C ARG A 169 -11.38 -15.69 0.48
N ASP A 170 -10.17 -16.18 0.23
CA ASP A 170 -9.11 -16.16 1.24
C ASP A 170 -8.59 -14.74 1.52
N ILE A 171 -8.47 -13.91 0.48
CA ILE A 171 -8.14 -12.48 0.63
C ILE A 171 -9.22 -11.76 1.44
N TYR A 172 -10.50 -12.00 1.14
CA TYR A 172 -11.64 -11.44 1.87
C TYR A 172 -11.61 -11.83 3.35
N LYS A 173 -11.47 -13.13 3.65
CA LYS A 173 -11.35 -13.63 5.03
C LYS A 173 -10.19 -13.00 5.80
N LYS A 174 -9.04 -12.82 5.12
CA LYS A 174 -7.84 -12.21 5.72
C LYS A 174 -8.02 -10.71 5.99
N ARG A 175 -8.68 -9.99 5.09
CA ARG A 175 -8.88 -8.53 5.19
C ARG A 175 -10.04 -8.14 6.08
N LYS A 176 -11.04 -9.01 6.22
CA LYS A 176 -12.25 -8.79 7.02
C LYS A 176 -12.90 -7.43 6.77
N PRO A 177 -13.20 -7.05 5.51
CA PRO A 177 -13.83 -5.77 5.23
C PRO A 177 -15.27 -5.73 5.76
N GLU A 178 -15.77 -4.55 6.06
CA GLU A 178 -17.14 -4.29 6.54
C GLU A 178 -18.21 -4.22 5.41
N ILE A 179 -17.89 -4.79 4.24
CA ILE A 179 -18.78 -4.94 3.10
C ILE A 179 -18.94 -6.43 2.78
N SER A 180 -20.03 -6.82 2.12
CA SER A 180 -20.27 -8.22 1.75
C SER A 180 -19.20 -8.75 0.80
N PHE A 181 -19.09 -10.08 0.68
CA PHE A 181 -18.15 -10.70 -0.26
C PHE A 181 -18.44 -10.30 -1.71
N ASP A 182 -19.70 -10.22 -2.09
CA ASP A 182 -20.09 -9.86 -3.46
C ASP A 182 -19.74 -8.40 -3.77
N GLU A 183 -20.03 -7.47 -2.85
CA GLU A 183 -19.59 -6.07 -2.98
C GLU A 183 -18.05 -5.97 -3.02
N PHE A 184 -17.35 -6.70 -2.16
CA PHE A 184 -15.89 -6.75 -2.19
C PHE A 184 -15.39 -7.24 -3.54
N LEU A 185 -15.92 -8.35 -4.04
CA LEU A 185 -15.44 -9.00 -5.27
C LEU A 185 -15.65 -8.10 -6.50
N ILE A 186 -16.83 -7.49 -6.65
CA ILE A 186 -17.10 -6.61 -7.80
C ILE A 186 -16.15 -5.40 -7.83
N HIS A 187 -15.84 -4.82 -6.66
CA HIS A 187 -14.86 -3.74 -6.57
C HIS A 187 -13.45 -4.23 -6.91
N GLU A 188 -13.01 -5.35 -6.34
CA GLU A 188 -11.67 -5.88 -6.56
C GLU A 188 -11.42 -6.27 -8.03
N LEU A 189 -12.40 -6.89 -8.69
CA LEU A 189 -12.33 -7.22 -10.12
C LEU A 189 -12.19 -5.96 -10.98
N ARG A 190 -12.94 -4.90 -10.65
CA ARG A 190 -12.87 -3.62 -11.38
C ARG A 190 -11.52 -2.92 -11.23
N LYS A 191 -10.86 -3.04 -10.07
CA LYS A 191 -9.56 -2.40 -9.82
C LYS A 191 -8.48 -2.86 -10.80
N GLY A 192 -8.46 -4.12 -11.17
CA GLY A 192 -7.56 -4.67 -12.17
C GLY A 192 -6.07 -4.74 -11.80
N ASN A 193 -5.70 -4.29 -10.60
CA ASN A 193 -4.32 -4.10 -10.17
C ASN A 193 -3.68 -5.34 -9.52
N ARG A 194 -4.31 -6.50 -9.59
CA ARG A 194 -3.82 -7.76 -9.01
C ARG A 194 -3.85 -8.88 -10.03
N GLY A 195 -3.02 -9.90 -9.80
CA GLY A 195 -2.99 -11.07 -10.65
C GLY A 195 -2.06 -12.15 -10.12
N MET A 196 -1.88 -13.17 -10.96
CA MET A 196 -0.96 -14.28 -10.73
C MET A 196 0.12 -14.30 -11.79
N VAL A 197 1.36 -14.58 -11.40
CA VAL A 197 2.50 -14.81 -12.32
C VAL A 197 3.21 -16.09 -11.90
N ASP A 198 3.27 -17.07 -12.80
CA ASP A 198 3.84 -18.40 -12.50
C ASP A 198 3.36 -18.94 -11.12
N GLY A 199 2.04 -18.90 -10.86
CA GLY A 199 1.43 -19.39 -9.62
C GLY A 199 1.67 -18.55 -8.37
N THR A 200 2.30 -17.37 -8.49
CA THR A 200 2.51 -16.44 -7.37
C THR A 200 1.63 -15.22 -7.52
N TYR A 201 0.94 -14.87 -6.44
CA TYR A 201 0.15 -13.63 -6.33
C TYR A 201 1.04 -12.39 -6.42
N PHE A 202 0.56 -11.36 -7.11
CA PHE A 202 1.17 -10.03 -7.09
C PHE A 202 0.14 -8.91 -6.97
N ASP A 203 0.54 -7.85 -6.30
CA ASP A 203 -0.16 -6.57 -6.24
C ASP A 203 0.62 -5.52 -7.04
N LEU A 204 -0.09 -4.75 -7.88
CA LEU A 204 0.44 -3.55 -8.51
C LEU A 204 0.13 -2.36 -7.60
N LEU A 205 1.16 -1.80 -6.99
CA LEU A 205 1.08 -0.78 -5.96
C LEU A 205 1.43 0.59 -6.51
N TYR A 206 0.61 1.58 -6.20
CA TYR A 206 0.86 2.98 -6.52
C TYR A 206 1.82 3.62 -5.50
N VAL A 207 2.74 4.45 -5.99
CA VAL A 207 3.58 5.35 -5.18
C VAL A 207 3.71 6.67 -5.94
N ARG A 208 3.59 7.82 -5.26
CA ARG A 208 3.76 9.13 -5.88
C ARG A 208 5.17 9.31 -6.45
N ASP A 209 5.28 10.03 -7.54
CA ASP A 209 6.55 10.64 -7.93
C ASP A 209 6.97 11.66 -6.87
N TRP A 210 8.27 12.00 -6.84
CA TRP A 210 8.78 12.93 -5.83
C TRP A 210 8.18 14.34 -5.92
N GLU A 211 7.78 14.72 -7.12
CA GLU A 211 7.17 16.01 -7.45
C GLU A 211 5.73 16.12 -6.96
N ASP A 212 5.03 14.98 -6.82
CA ASP A 212 3.62 14.90 -6.39
C ASP A 212 3.48 14.78 -4.86
N ILE A 213 4.60 14.74 -4.13
CA ILE A 213 4.58 14.59 -2.68
C ILE A 213 4.31 15.94 -2.03
N GLU A 214 3.11 16.11 -1.53
CA GLU A 214 2.71 17.25 -0.71
C GLU A 214 2.60 16.86 0.76
N PRO A 215 2.93 17.78 1.69
CA PRO A 215 2.72 17.58 3.11
C PRO A 215 1.24 17.33 3.40
N PHE A 216 0.96 16.30 4.19
CA PHE A 216 -0.39 15.93 4.56
C PHE A 216 -0.52 15.97 6.09
N ALA A 217 -1.11 17.04 6.60
CA ALA A 217 -1.27 17.21 8.04
C ALA A 217 -2.34 16.26 8.60
N ARG A 218 -2.10 15.71 9.79
CA ARG A 218 -3.13 15.05 10.59
C ARG A 218 -4.08 16.09 11.17
N GLY A 219 -5.36 15.73 11.23
CA GLY A 219 -6.38 16.58 11.84
C GLY A 219 -6.74 16.14 13.27
N VAL A 220 -7.80 16.75 13.77
CA VAL A 220 -8.40 16.40 15.06
C VAL A 220 -9.68 15.59 14.80
N ASP A 221 -9.79 14.44 15.42
CA ASP A 221 -10.94 13.55 15.32
C ASP A 221 -12.15 14.19 16.04
N VAL A 222 -13.30 14.25 15.35
CA VAL A 222 -14.53 14.85 15.89
C VAL A 222 -15.70 13.87 15.99
N GLY A 223 -15.58 12.66 15.46
CA GLY A 223 -16.58 11.60 15.60
C GLY A 223 -16.80 10.82 14.29
N VAL A 224 -17.48 9.70 14.40
CA VAL A 224 -17.80 8.81 13.27
C VAL A 224 -19.04 9.30 12.53
N LYS A 225 -18.98 9.36 11.21
CA LYS A 225 -20.13 9.64 10.33
C LYS A 225 -20.25 8.60 9.22
N THR A 226 -21.48 8.41 8.74
CA THR A 226 -21.78 7.79 7.44
C THR A 226 -22.25 8.89 6.52
N ILE A 227 -21.72 8.92 5.29
CA ILE A 227 -22.07 9.91 4.26
C ILE A 227 -22.34 9.24 2.93
N GLU A 228 -23.16 9.86 2.11
CA GLU A 228 -23.23 9.63 0.67
C GLU A 228 -22.72 10.87 -0.06
N ALA A 229 -21.95 10.68 -1.13
CA ALA A 229 -21.39 11.77 -1.90
C ALA A 229 -21.02 11.32 -3.31
N THR A 230 -20.84 12.28 -4.24
CA THR A 230 -20.31 12.01 -5.57
C THR A 230 -18.80 12.27 -5.58
N VAL A 231 -18.03 11.33 -6.15
CA VAL A 231 -16.59 11.49 -6.33
C VAL A 231 -16.32 12.48 -7.48
N ILE A 232 -15.58 13.55 -7.23
CA ILE A 232 -15.23 14.57 -8.22
C ILE A 232 -13.76 14.54 -8.65
N ASN A 233 -12.87 13.90 -7.86
CA ASN A 233 -11.50 13.58 -8.25
C ASN A 233 -11.05 12.30 -7.54
N ALA A 234 -10.31 11.44 -8.25
CA ALA A 234 -9.82 10.14 -7.78
C ALA A 234 -8.35 9.87 -8.23
N ASP A 235 -7.56 10.92 -8.52
CA ASP A 235 -6.19 10.79 -9.04
C ASP A 235 -5.28 10.02 -8.08
N PHE A 236 -5.51 10.15 -6.77
CA PHE A 236 -4.79 9.43 -5.72
C PHE A 236 -5.60 8.30 -5.08
N SER A 237 -6.62 7.77 -5.77
CA SER A 237 -7.49 6.71 -5.23
C SER A 237 -6.76 5.38 -4.96
N PHE A 238 -5.62 5.14 -5.59
CA PHE A 238 -4.78 3.95 -5.36
C PHE A 238 -3.56 4.19 -4.47
N ASP A 239 -3.42 5.39 -3.94
CA ASP A 239 -2.34 5.76 -3.02
C ASP A 239 -2.56 5.21 -1.59
N SER A 240 -1.65 5.51 -0.69
CA SER A 240 -1.79 5.22 0.74
C SER A 240 -1.39 6.46 1.57
N PRO A 241 -2.39 7.19 2.11
CA PRO A 241 -3.82 6.91 2.00
C PRO A 241 -4.36 7.10 0.58
N ALA A 242 -5.36 6.28 0.22
CA ALA A 242 -6.19 6.56 -0.95
C ALA A 242 -7.00 7.84 -0.71
N ILE A 243 -7.11 8.70 -1.72
CA ILE A 243 -7.75 10.01 -1.59
C ILE A 243 -8.85 10.15 -2.65
N TYR A 244 -10.05 10.46 -2.19
CA TYR A 244 -11.20 10.81 -3.02
C TYR A 244 -11.66 12.21 -2.66
N LYS A 245 -11.63 13.15 -3.61
CA LYS A 245 -12.30 14.44 -3.47
C LYS A 245 -13.76 14.25 -3.80
N ILE A 246 -14.66 14.75 -2.97
CA ILE A 246 -16.10 14.51 -3.09
C ILE A 246 -16.89 15.80 -3.13
N ASP A 247 -18.06 15.75 -3.75
CA ASP A 247 -19.09 16.78 -3.67
C ASP A 247 -20.02 16.44 -2.48
N HIS A 248 -19.79 17.13 -1.36
CA HIS A 248 -20.58 16.97 -0.13
C HIS A 248 -20.58 18.29 0.65
N PRO A 249 -21.69 18.73 1.27
CA PRO A 249 -21.84 20.06 1.88
C PRO A 249 -20.86 20.35 3.03
N GLU A 250 -20.38 19.33 3.74
CA GLU A 250 -19.52 19.52 4.91
C GLU A 250 -18.13 18.86 4.79
N ILE A 251 -17.98 17.84 3.96
CA ILE A 251 -16.78 17.01 3.90
C ILE A 251 -16.18 17.10 2.51
N SER A 252 -14.91 17.50 2.42
CA SER A 252 -14.23 17.72 1.15
C SER A 252 -13.56 16.46 0.59
N TYR A 253 -13.14 15.54 1.47
CA TYR A 253 -12.39 14.35 1.08
C TYR A 253 -12.79 13.13 1.88
N VAL A 254 -12.71 11.96 1.23
CA VAL A 254 -12.69 10.65 1.88
C VAL A 254 -11.29 10.06 1.70
N LEU A 255 -10.68 9.63 2.79
CA LEU A 255 -9.35 9.01 2.81
C LEU A 255 -9.46 7.56 3.23
N SER A 256 -8.60 6.69 2.67
CA SER A 256 -8.47 5.33 3.17
C SER A 256 -7.01 4.93 3.42
N TYR A 257 -6.71 4.54 4.65
CA TYR A 257 -5.44 3.95 5.04
C TYR A 257 -5.41 2.42 4.85
N THR A 258 -6.52 1.82 4.38
CA THR A 258 -6.58 0.38 4.10
C THR A 258 -6.48 0.10 2.61
N HIS A 259 -5.73 -0.93 2.25
CA HIS A 259 -5.65 -1.42 0.88
C HIS A 259 -6.99 -1.87 0.30
N THR A 260 -7.93 -2.28 1.16
CA THR A 260 -9.25 -2.75 0.75
C THR A 260 -10.03 -1.68 0.03
N TYR A 261 -9.95 -0.43 0.50
CA TYR A 261 -10.74 0.66 -0.06
C TYR A 261 -9.93 1.61 -0.97
N ALA A 262 -8.68 1.26 -1.30
CA ALA A 262 -7.97 1.91 -2.40
C ALA A 262 -8.60 1.51 -3.74
N GLY A 263 -8.77 2.48 -4.66
CA GLY A 263 -9.39 2.26 -5.98
C GLY A 263 -10.88 1.89 -5.92
N GLN A 264 -11.59 2.23 -4.84
CA GLN A 264 -12.95 1.78 -4.58
C GLN A 264 -14.01 2.50 -5.43
N ALA A 265 -13.71 3.68 -5.93
CA ALA A 265 -14.65 4.46 -6.73
C ALA A 265 -13.94 5.24 -7.86
N LEU A 266 -14.69 5.56 -8.90
CA LEU A 266 -14.28 6.38 -10.04
C LEU A 266 -14.93 7.77 -9.95
N VAL A 267 -14.38 8.72 -10.72
CA VAL A 267 -14.98 10.06 -10.86
C VAL A 267 -16.38 9.95 -11.44
N GLY A 268 -17.32 10.69 -10.87
CA GLY A 268 -18.73 10.68 -11.22
C GLY A 268 -19.57 9.63 -10.49
N GLU A 269 -18.96 8.69 -9.77
CA GLU A 269 -19.71 7.68 -9.02
C GLU A 269 -20.19 8.21 -7.68
N ARG A 270 -21.38 7.77 -7.29
CA ARG A 270 -21.93 7.94 -5.95
C ARG A 270 -21.34 6.88 -5.03
N ILE A 271 -20.82 7.32 -3.90
CA ILE A 271 -20.27 6.45 -2.86
C ILE A 271 -21.05 6.57 -1.56
N GLU A 272 -21.05 5.48 -0.79
CA GLU A 272 -21.30 5.53 0.64
C GLU A 272 -19.97 5.27 1.38
N ALA A 273 -19.69 6.10 2.37
CA ALA A 273 -18.51 5.93 3.20
C ALA A 273 -18.84 6.16 4.68
N ARG A 274 -18.28 5.31 5.54
CA ARG A 274 -18.36 5.44 6.99
C ARG A 274 -16.96 5.43 7.58
N GLY A 275 -16.65 6.41 8.41
CA GLY A 275 -15.35 6.53 9.05
C GLY A 275 -15.29 7.67 10.04
N MET A 276 -14.11 7.96 10.56
CA MET A 276 -13.83 9.07 11.47
C MET A 276 -13.78 10.39 10.70
N VAL A 277 -14.53 11.38 11.16
CA VAL A 277 -14.40 12.75 10.63
C VAL A 277 -13.24 13.42 11.33
N GLU A 278 -12.33 13.97 10.55
CA GLU A 278 -11.13 14.67 10.97
C GLU A 278 -11.20 16.14 10.49
N VAL A 279 -10.84 17.08 11.36
CA VAL A 279 -10.81 18.51 11.06
C VAL A 279 -9.36 18.96 10.90
N VAL A 280 -9.04 19.60 9.78
CA VAL A 280 -7.72 20.18 9.46
C VAL A 280 -7.91 21.63 9.05
N GLY A 281 -7.65 22.58 9.96
CA GLY A 281 -8.03 23.98 9.73
C GLY A 281 -9.54 24.10 9.54
N ASP A 282 -9.96 24.70 8.43
CA ASP A 282 -11.38 24.87 8.08
C ASP A 282 -11.96 23.67 7.30
N MET A 283 -11.12 22.68 6.95
CA MET A 283 -11.51 21.54 6.12
C MET A 283 -11.89 20.34 6.97
N LYS A 284 -12.99 19.67 6.61
CA LYS A 284 -13.35 18.35 7.15
C LYS A 284 -13.10 17.28 6.12
N ARG A 285 -12.61 16.13 6.59
CA ARG A 285 -12.43 14.92 5.78
C ARG A 285 -12.89 13.69 6.55
N LEU A 286 -13.34 12.66 5.85
CA LEU A 286 -13.73 11.39 6.43
C LEU A 286 -12.59 10.39 6.23
N VAL A 287 -12.13 9.75 7.30
CA VAL A 287 -10.99 8.84 7.31
C VAL A 287 -11.47 7.43 7.60
N VAL A 288 -11.08 6.49 6.74
CA VAL A 288 -11.35 5.06 6.84
C VAL A 288 -10.05 4.30 7.07
N GLY A 289 -10.05 3.35 8.00
CA GLY A 289 -8.83 2.65 8.40
C GLY A 289 -8.08 3.40 9.50
N THR A 290 -8.81 4.03 10.41
CA THR A 290 -8.26 4.67 11.62
C THR A 290 -7.71 3.63 12.61
N THR A 291 -8.18 2.39 12.47
CA THR A 291 -7.66 1.23 13.17
C THR A 291 -7.12 0.22 12.16
N ARG A 292 -6.25 -0.69 12.59
CA ARG A 292 -5.67 -1.73 11.74
C ARG A 292 -6.71 -2.61 11.04
N GLU A 293 -7.74 -3.01 11.77
CA GLU A 293 -8.94 -3.64 11.22
C GLU A 293 -9.99 -2.54 11.09
N PRO A 294 -10.52 -2.25 9.89
CA PRO A 294 -11.49 -1.16 9.68
C PRO A 294 -12.88 -1.55 10.22
N LYS A 295 -12.97 -1.82 11.52
CA LYS A 295 -14.23 -2.20 12.17
C LYS A 295 -15.22 -1.05 12.16
N GLY A 296 -16.37 -1.28 11.52
CA GLY A 296 -17.41 -0.28 11.37
C GLY A 296 -17.04 0.87 10.43
N GLU A 297 -16.03 0.68 9.58
CA GLU A 297 -15.57 1.68 8.61
C GLU A 297 -15.53 1.07 7.20
N TRP A 298 -16.06 1.77 6.20
CA TRP A 298 -16.07 1.30 4.80
C TRP A 298 -16.11 2.43 3.79
N ILE A 299 -15.82 2.09 2.55
CA ILE A 299 -16.11 2.85 1.34
C ILE A 299 -16.69 1.87 0.33
N ARG A 300 -17.82 2.19 -0.29
CA ARG A 300 -18.39 1.42 -1.39
C ARG A 300 -18.96 2.33 -2.46
N SER A 301 -18.82 1.95 -3.72
CA SER A 301 -19.47 2.64 -4.83
C SER A 301 -20.88 2.13 -4.97
N LEU A 302 -21.85 2.97 -4.64
CA LEU A 302 -23.27 2.66 -4.84
C LEU A 302 -23.57 2.51 -6.33
N THR A 303 -23.00 3.37 -7.18
CA THR A 303 -23.14 3.28 -8.64
C THR A 303 -22.70 1.94 -9.19
N LEU A 304 -21.58 1.38 -8.71
CA LEU A 304 -21.10 0.07 -9.16
C LEU A 304 -21.97 -1.08 -8.67
N ILE A 305 -22.49 -0.98 -7.44
CA ILE A 305 -23.30 -2.05 -6.84
C ILE A 305 -24.68 -2.11 -7.46
N GLU A 306 -25.23 -0.97 -7.88
CA GLU A 306 -26.55 -0.83 -8.48
C GLU A 306 -26.55 -1.12 -10.00
N SER A 307 -25.37 -1.27 -10.64
CA SER A 307 -25.22 -1.53 -12.09
C SER A 307 -25.25 -3.03 -12.42
#